data_bc5ef6f8c444b53552b7330fb7d3b06c
#
_entry.id   bc5ef6f8c444b53552b7330fb7d3b06c
#
_cell.length_a   1.000
_cell.length_b   1.000
_cell.length_c   1.000
_cell.angle_alpha   90.00
_cell.angle_beta   90.00
_cell.angle_gamma   90.00
#
_symmetry.space_group_name_H-M   'P 1'
#
loop_
_entity.id
_entity.type
_entity.pdbx_description
1 polymer ?
#
loop_
_entity_poly.entity_id
_entity_poly.type
_entity_poly.pdbx_seq_one_letter_code
_entity_poly.pdbx_strand_id
1 'polypeptide(L)'
;MKAMLNPSKSDCITILSAASELPDGKLLSLDCRSLGLSRNGMDTAARFLIERACFKRYSEGDGHYAVGSLSLQGRLRLDQLANG
;
A
#
# COMPACT_ATOMS: atom_id res chain seq x y z
N MET A 1 26.76 4.67 0.52
CA MET A 1 25.67 4.61 1.39
C MET A 1 24.35 4.82 0.71
N LYS A 2 23.46 4.05 1.05
CA LYS A 2 22.23 4.07 0.38
C LYS A 2 21.19 4.78 1.19
N ALA A 3 20.58 5.74 0.62
CA ALA A 3 19.52 6.44 1.32
C ALA A 3 18.30 5.56 1.40
N MET A 4 17.71 5.53 2.58
CA MET A 4 16.44 4.91 2.72
C MET A 4 15.41 5.87 2.18
N LEU A 5 14.71 5.47 1.17
CA LEU A 5 13.66 6.29 0.64
C LEU A 5 12.39 6.00 1.41
N ASN A 6 11.86 7.01 2.06
CA ASN A 6 10.57 6.87 2.69
C ASN A 6 9.49 7.03 1.64
N PRO A 7 8.43 6.23 1.71
CA PRO A 7 7.33 6.40 0.78
C PRO A 7 6.64 7.74 1.02
N SER A 8 6.07 8.27 -0.02
CA SER A 8 5.29 9.49 0.11
C SER A 8 4.02 9.20 0.89
N LYS A 9 3.65 10.12 1.77
CA LYS A 9 2.42 10.02 2.55
C LYS A 9 1.23 9.86 1.62
N SER A 10 1.21 10.65 0.57
CA SER A 10 0.13 10.64 -0.41
C SER A 10 0.02 9.27 -1.10
N ASP A 11 1.16 8.67 -1.46
CA ASP A 11 1.16 7.36 -2.11
C ASP A 11 0.63 6.29 -1.16
N CYS A 12 1.03 6.34 0.10
CA CYS A 12 0.55 5.40 1.09
C CYS A 12 -0.96 5.52 1.29
N ILE A 13 -1.46 6.75 1.39
CA ILE A 13 -2.89 6.98 1.55
C ILE A 13 -3.66 6.41 0.37
N THR A 14 -3.14 6.61 -0.85
CA THR A 14 -3.79 6.12 -2.05
C THR A 14 -3.93 4.60 -2.02
N ILE A 15 -2.85 3.90 -1.70
CA ILE A 15 -2.87 2.44 -1.65
C ILE A 15 -3.77 1.93 -0.53
N LEU A 16 -3.61 2.51 0.66
CA LEU A 16 -4.42 2.09 1.81
C LEU A 16 -5.90 2.34 1.58
N SER A 17 -6.23 3.49 0.98
CA SER A 17 -7.63 3.81 0.70
C SER A 17 -8.24 2.82 -0.29
N ALA A 18 -7.48 2.45 -1.32
CA ALA A 18 -7.96 1.48 -2.29
C ALA A 18 -8.20 0.13 -1.62
N ALA A 19 -7.28 -0.29 -0.75
CA ALA A 19 -7.41 -1.56 -0.05
C ALA A 19 -8.55 -1.54 0.96
N SER A 20 -8.85 -0.37 1.52
CA SER A 20 -9.90 -0.26 2.54
C SER A 20 -11.28 -0.56 1.98
N GLU A 21 -11.43 -0.50 0.67
CA GLU A 21 -12.70 -0.76 0.04
C GLU A 21 -12.87 -2.20 -0.42
N LEU A 22 -11.85 -3.02 -0.23
CA LEU A 22 -11.91 -4.41 -0.66
C LEU A 22 -12.70 -5.27 0.32
N PRO A 23 -13.56 -6.15 -0.18
CA PRO A 23 -14.18 -7.14 0.69
C PRO A 23 -13.15 -8.18 1.12
N ASP A 24 -13.42 -8.85 2.22
CA ASP A 24 -12.53 -9.89 2.71
C ASP A 24 -12.36 -10.97 1.65
N GLY A 25 -11.13 -11.45 1.52
CA GLY A 25 -10.83 -12.51 0.59
C GLY A 25 -10.51 -12.05 -0.82
N LYS A 26 -10.63 -10.77 -1.10
CA LYS A 26 -10.29 -10.22 -2.41
C LYS A 26 -8.90 -9.62 -2.39
N LEU A 27 -8.22 -9.72 -3.51
CA LEU A 27 -6.92 -9.08 -3.71
C LEU A 27 -7.05 -8.04 -4.81
N LEU A 28 -6.37 -6.92 -4.63
CA LEU A 28 -6.30 -5.87 -5.62
C LEU A 28 -4.90 -5.86 -6.20
N SER A 29 -4.78 -6.04 -7.51
CA SER A 29 -3.49 -5.88 -8.17
C SER A 29 -3.18 -4.40 -8.25
N LEU A 30 -2.03 -4.01 -7.74
CA LEU A 30 -1.65 -2.61 -7.75
C LEU A 30 -1.15 -2.23 -9.13
N ASP A 31 -1.71 -1.16 -9.65
CA ASP A 31 -1.35 -0.66 -10.97
C ASP A 31 -1.14 0.84 -10.84
N CYS A 32 0.07 1.30 -11.11
CA CYS A 32 0.41 2.69 -10.89
C CYS A 32 -0.45 3.64 -11.71
N ARG A 33 -0.84 3.23 -12.91
CA ARG A 33 -1.70 4.08 -13.74
C ARG A 33 -3.08 4.25 -13.13
N SER A 34 -3.66 3.14 -12.69
CA SER A 34 -4.99 3.18 -12.08
C SER A 34 -4.99 3.99 -10.80
N LEU A 35 -3.89 3.94 -10.07
CA LEU A 35 -3.79 4.64 -8.80
C LEU A 35 -3.32 6.08 -8.94
N GLY A 36 -2.86 6.45 -10.13
CA GLY A 36 -2.33 7.79 -10.34
C GLY A 36 -0.98 8.00 -9.70
N LEU A 37 -0.21 6.94 -9.55
CA LEU A 37 1.10 7.00 -8.89
C LEU A 37 2.20 6.75 -9.89
N SER A 38 3.41 7.24 -9.56
CA SER A 38 4.57 6.86 -10.33
C SER A 38 4.91 5.41 -10.01
N ARG A 39 5.60 4.75 -10.90
CA ARG A 39 5.98 3.37 -10.69
C ARG A 39 6.85 3.21 -9.45
N ASN A 40 7.85 4.07 -9.30
CA ASN A 40 8.74 4.01 -8.15
C ASN A 40 8.02 4.36 -6.86
N GLY A 41 7.13 5.34 -6.91
CA GLY A 41 6.36 5.72 -5.74
C GLY A 41 5.47 4.58 -5.27
N MET A 42 4.78 3.94 -6.21
CA MET A 42 3.92 2.82 -5.88
C MET A 42 4.74 1.65 -5.31
N ASP A 43 5.86 1.33 -5.95
CA ASP A 43 6.71 0.24 -5.50
C ASP A 43 7.21 0.50 -4.08
N THR A 44 7.73 1.69 -3.82
CA THR A 44 8.26 2.05 -2.51
C THR A 44 7.16 1.98 -1.44
N ALA A 45 6.01 2.56 -1.74
CA ALA A 45 4.92 2.58 -0.77
C ALA A 45 4.35 1.18 -0.53
N ALA A 46 4.18 0.38 -1.59
CA ALA A 46 3.64 -0.96 -1.44
C ALA A 46 4.55 -1.82 -0.57
N ARG A 47 5.85 -1.79 -0.81
CA ARG A 47 6.80 -2.57 -0.03
C ARG A 47 6.81 -2.12 1.43
N PHE A 48 6.81 -0.82 1.64
CA PHE A 48 6.77 -0.26 2.98
C PHE A 48 5.54 -0.76 3.76
N LEU A 49 4.38 -0.67 3.11
CA LEU A 49 3.13 -1.05 3.77
C LEU A 49 3.04 -2.56 4.00
N ILE A 50 3.54 -3.35 3.07
CA ILE A 50 3.58 -4.80 3.24
C ILE A 50 4.47 -5.16 4.42
N GLU A 51 5.63 -4.54 4.53
CA GLU A 51 6.56 -4.79 5.63
C GLU A 51 5.98 -4.40 6.98
N ARG A 52 5.05 -3.45 6.99
CA ARG A 52 4.40 -3.01 8.23
C ARG A 52 3.13 -3.80 8.52
N ALA A 53 2.90 -4.86 7.79
CA ALA A 53 1.74 -5.73 7.99
C ALA A 53 0.41 -4.98 7.88
N CYS A 54 0.31 -4.07 6.93
CA CYS A 54 -0.88 -3.26 6.76
C CYS A 54 -2.02 -3.98 6.06
N PHE A 55 -1.74 -5.12 5.45
CA PHE A 55 -2.76 -5.87 4.70
C PHE A 55 -2.94 -7.25 5.29
N LYS A 56 -4.17 -7.75 5.29
CA LYS A 56 -4.45 -9.09 5.78
C LYS A 56 -3.80 -10.15 4.91
N ARG A 57 -3.73 -9.86 3.60
CA ARG A 57 -3.10 -10.77 2.64
C ARG A 57 -2.38 -9.93 1.60
N TYR A 58 -1.36 -10.51 1.00
CA TYR A 58 -0.65 -9.84 -0.09
C TYR A 58 0.06 -10.87 -0.93
N SER A 59 0.42 -10.46 -2.15
CA SER A 59 1.24 -11.26 -3.04
C SER A 59 2.25 -10.32 -3.68
N GLU A 60 3.47 -10.80 -3.83
CA GLU A 60 4.56 -9.99 -4.34
C GLU A 60 5.45 -10.86 -5.22
N GLY A 61 5.79 -10.35 -6.40
CA GLY A 61 6.68 -11.07 -7.30
C GLY A 61 6.99 -10.27 -8.54
N ASP A 62 8.24 -10.26 -8.95
CA ASP A 62 8.70 -9.62 -10.20
C ASP A 62 8.20 -8.19 -10.37
N GLY A 63 8.21 -7.43 -9.30
CA GLY A 63 7.79 -6.04 -9.35
C GLY A 63 6.29 -5.84 -9.39
N HIS A 64 5.52 -6.91 -9.20
CA HIS A 64 4.07 -6.84 -9.14
C HIS A 64 3.61 -7.06 -7.72
N TYR A 65 2.59 -6.34 -7.34
CA TYR A 65 2.04 -6.43 -5.99
C TYR A 65 0.53 -6.59 -6.06
N ALA A 66 0.00 -7.43 -5.19
CA ALA A 66 -1.43 -7.51 -4.98
C ALA A 66 -1.66 -7.47 -3.48
N VAL A 67 -2.63 -6.70 -3.04
CA VAL A 67 -2.90 -6.52 -1.62
C VAL A 67 -4.37 -6.81 -1.33
N GLY A 68 -4.62 -7.35 -0.15
CA GLY A 68 -5.97 -7.61 0.30
C GLY A 68 -6.49 -6.46 1.15
N SER A 69 -7.55 -6.74 1.88
CA SER A 69 -8.15 -5.73 2.75
C SER A 69 -7.18 -5.37 3.87
N LEU A 70 -7.43 -4.23 4.50
CA LEU A 70 -6.56 -3.72 5.55
C LEU A 70 -6.61 -4.59 6.81
N SER A 71 -5.42 -4.80 7.39
CA SER A 71 -5.32 -5.34 8.74
C SER A 71 -5.64 -4.22 9.73
N LEU A 72 -5.63 -4.55 11.01
CA LEU A 72 -5.79 -3.52 12.03
C LEU A 72 -4.68 -2.47 11.91
N GLN A 73 -3.44 -2.93 11.71
CA GLN A 73 -2.33 -1.98 11.52
C GLN A 73 -2.56 -1.08 10.32
N GLY A 74 -3.11 -1.65 9.22
CA GLY A 74 -3.39 -0.87 8.04
C GLY A 74 -4.44 0.21 8.30
N ARG A 75 -5.48 -0.14 9.02
CA ARG A 75 -6.53 0.81 9.35
C ARG A 75 -6.01 1.94 10.23
N LEU A 76 -5.21 1.59 11.23
CA LEU A 76 -4.62 2.60 12.10
C LEU A 76 -3.68 3.51 11.34
N ARG A 77 -2.89 2.92 10.43
CA ARG A 77 -1.96 3.70 9.63
C ARG A 77 -2.70 4.68 8.71
N LEU A 78 -3.74 4.20 8.05
CA LEU A 78 -4.53 5.06 7.18
C LEU A 78 -5.15 6.21 7.97
N ASP A 79 -5.69 5.90 9.14
CA ASP A 79 -6.28 6.91 9.99
C ASP A 79 -5.25 7.95 10.41
N GLN A 80 -4.06 7.50 10.81
CA GLN A 80 -3.00 8.42 11.20
C GLN A 80 -2.56 9.31 10.05
N LEU A 81 -2.41 8.73 8.87
CA LEU A 81 -1.96 9.50 7.71
C LEU A 81 -3.02 10.48 7.23
N ALA A 82 -4.28 10.06 7.28
CA ALA A 82 -5.36 10.91 6.79
C ALA A 82 -5.67 12.06 7.75
N ASN A 83 -5.44 11.84 9.04
CA ASN A 83 -5.75 12.85 10.05
C ASN A 83 -4.53 13.56 10.60
N GLY A 84 -3.36 13.09 10.26
CA GLY A 84 -2.12 13.69 10.74
C GLY A 84 -1.57 14.74 9.78
#